data_2fa24df2625c23405d10c28751386063
#
_entry.id   2fa24df2625c23405d10c28751386063
#
_cell.length_a   1.000
_cell.length_b   1.000
_cell.length_c   1.000
_cell.angle_alpha   90.00
_cell.angle_beta   90.00
_cell.angle_gamma   90.00
#
_symmetry.space_group_name_H-M   'P 1'
#
loop_
_entity.id
_entity.type
_entity.pdbx_description
1 polymer ?
#
loop_
_entity_poly.entity_id
_entity_poly.type
_entity_poly.pdbx_seq_one_letter_code
_entity_poly.pdbx_strand_id
1 'polypeptide(L)'
;QEIERSVSNSSAQILDYGMQVPPRDIREDLRLADGETALHLLRVRERDGMKFGHYSSWTARVDMPADPAIFENTPRLSYYRQQGLEVSHATQTLSAVSADASVADALDVAEGNPLLSLTRRSYQKTGAGDEQILDFLEVLCNPAHFQCSMDLILD
;
A
#
# COMPACT_ATOMS: atom_id res chain seq x y z
N GLN A 1 5.69 10.93 4.95
CA GLN A 1 5.65 11.23 6.39
C GLN A 1 4.22 11.33 6.96
N GLU A 2 3.25 11.91 6.27
CA GLU A 2 1.89 12.07 6.82
C GLU A 2 1.04 10.80 6.81
N ILE A 3 1.21 9.93 5.82
CA ILE A 3 0.55 8.62 5.83
C ILE A 3 1.06 7.76 7.00
N GLU A 4 2.33 7.88 7.34
CA GLU A 4 2.90 7.23 8.51
C GLU A 4 2.31 7.76 9.83
N ARG A 5 1.99 9.06 9.91
CA ARG A 5 1.31 9.65 11.08
C ARG A 5 -0.15 9.21 11.20
N SER A 6 -0.86 9.07 10.08
CA SER A 6 -2.24 8.53 10.08
C SER A 6 -2.28 7.08 10.56
N VAL A 7 -1.18 6.35 10.39
CA VAL A 7 -1.03 4.95 10.78
C VAL A 7 -0.69 4.79 12.26
N SER A 8 -0.11 5.81 12.91
CA SER A 8 0.47 5.70 14.26
C SER A 8 -0.52 5.37 15.38
N ASN A 9 -1.82 5.63 15.19
CA ASN A 9 -2.89 5.35 16.16
C ASN A 9 -3.99 4.47 15.56
N SER A 10 -3.65 3.66 14.57
CA SER A 10 -4.59 2.77 13.90
C SER A 10 -4.16 1.32 14.04
N SER A 11 -5.11 0.41 13.96
CA SER A 11 -4.86 -1.02 13.83
C SER A 11 -5.15 -1.47 12.40
N ALA A 12 -4.49 -2.55 11.99
CA ALA A 12 -4.71 -3.17 10.68
C ALA A 12 -5.17 -4.60 10.85
N GLN A 13 -6.15 -4.99 10.04
CA GLN A 13 -6.57 -6.38 9.89
C GLN A 13 -6.12 -6.88 8.52
N ILE A 14 -5.40 -7.99 8.47
CA ILE A 14 -5.02 -8.64 7.22
C ILE A 14 -6.23 -9.41 6.68
N LEU A 15 -6.64 -9.09 5.46
CA LEU A 15 -7.72 -9.78 4.75
C LEU A 15 -7.19 -10.88 3.84
N ASP A 16 -6.03 -10.67 3.21
CA ASP A 16 -5.40 -11.63 2.32
C ASP A 16 -3.90 -11.37 2.25
N TYR A 17 -3.10 -12.42 2.05
CA TYR A 17 -1.66 -12.30 1.83
C TYR A 17 -1.13 -13.55 1.10
N GLY A 18 -0.01 -13.38 0.44
CA GLY A 18 0.69 -14.50 -0.19
C GLY A 18 1.58 -14.06 -1.34
N MET A 19 2.42 -14.96 -1.79
CA MET A 19 3.18 -14.80 -3.03
C MET A 19 2.25 -15.15 -4.18
N GLN A 20 1.88 -14.16 -4.98
CA GLN A 20 0.90 -14.28 -6.06
C GLN A 20 1.40 -13.59 -7.32
N VAL A 21 0.87 -13.99 -8.47
CA VAL A 21 1.14 -13.30 -9.73
C VAL A 21 0.33 -12.01 -9.75
N PRO A 22 0.97 -10.83 -9.88
CA PRO A 22 0.24 -9.56 -9.93
C PRO A 22 -0.62 -9.45 -11.19
N PRO A 23 -1.65 -8.57 -11.17
CA PRO A 23 -2.31 -8.14 -12.40
C PRO A 23 -1.30 -7.58 -13.41
N ARG A 24 -1.65 -7.65 -14.69
CA ARG A 24 -0.72 -7.33 -15.79
C ARG A 24 -0.07 -5.96 -15.67
N ASP A 25 -0.84 -4.91 -15.39
CA ASP A 25 -0.34 -3.54 -15.27
C ASP A 25 0.65 -3.37 -14.08
N ILE A 26 0.35 -3.99 -12.95
CA ILE A 26 1.23 -3.98 -11.78
C ILE A 26 2.49 -4.82 -12.04
N ARG A 27 2.33 -5.97 -12.70
CA ARG A 27 3.45 -6.82 -13.08
C ARG A 27 4.43 -6.08 -14.01
N GLU A 28 3.91 -5.35 -14.99
CA GLU A 28 4.71 -4.52 -15.89
C GLU A 28 5.42 -3.39 -15.14
N ASP A 29 4.73 -2.69 -14.24
CA ASP A 29 5.32 -1.66 -13.37
C ASP A 29 6.48 -2.23 -12.54
N LEU A 30 6.29 -3.40 -11.94
CA LEU A 30 7.30 -4.06 -11.12
C LEU A 30 8.40 -4.74 -11.93
N ARG A 31 8.31 -4.73 -13.26
CA ARG A 31 9.25 -5.40 -14.19
C ARG A 31 9.42 -6.89 -13.89
N LEU A 32 8.34 -7.55 -13.58
CA LEU A 32 8.32 -8.99 -13.36
C LEU A 32 8.04 -9.73 -14.68
N ALA A 33 8.68 -10.87 -14.86
CA ALA A 33 8.41 -11.76 -15.99
C ALA A 33 7.04 -12.45 -15.83
N ASP A 34 6.55 -13.03 -16.91
CA ASP A 34 5.31 -13.81 -16.88
C ASP A 34 5.43 -14.95 -15.86
N GLY A 35 4.45 -15.04 -14.97
CA GLY A 35 4.40 -16.05 -13.93
C GLY A 35 5.23 -15.77 -12.69
N GLU A 36 6.05 -14.72 -12.68
CA GLU A 36 6.74 -14.30 -11.45
C GLU A 36 5.74 -13.78 -10.43
N THR A 37 6.01 -14.12 -9.16
CA THR A 37 5.18 -13.71 -8.04
C THR A 37 5.76 -12.49 -7.33
N ALA A 38 4.86 -11.74 -6.68
CA ALA A 38 5.20 -10.69 -5.73
C ALA A 38 4.42 -10.94 -4.43
N LEU A 39 4.88 -10.36 -3.34
CA LEU A 39 4.12 -10.42 -2.11
C LEU A 39 2.88 -9.52 -2.22
N HIS A 40 1.71 -10.13 -2.20
CA HIS A 40 0.45 -9.43 -2.08
C HIS A 40 0.03 -9.36 -0.62
N LEU A 41 -0.39 -8.17 -0.20
CA LEU A 41 -0.89 -7.94 1.16
C LEU A 41 -2.10 -7.01 1.08
N LEU A 42 -3.23 -7.51 1.55
CA LEU A 42 -4.49 -6.76 1.60
C LEU A 42 -4.87 -6.55 3.07
N ARG A 43 -5.06 -5.28 3.45
CA ARG A 43 -5.38 -4.91 4.83
C ARG A 43 -6.51 -3.88 4.87
N VAL A 44 -7.27 -3.90 5.95
CA VAL A 44 -8.17 -2.80 6.33
C VAL A 44 -7.63 -2.17 7.60
N ARG A 45 -7.54 -0.85 7.62
CA ARG A 45 -7.16 -0.09 8.80
C ARG A 45 -8.35 0.56 9.44
N GLU A 46 -8.35 0.55 10.78
CA GLU A 46 -9.39 1.18 11.58
C GLU A 46 -8.76 2.04 12.69
N ARG A 47 -9.53 3.04 13.11
CA ARG A 47 -9.19 3.90 14.25
C ARG A 47 -10.48 4.13 15.03
N ASP A 48 -10.43 3.93 16.34
CA ASP A 48 -11.59 4.10 17.23
C ASP A 48 -12.83 3.31 16.76
N GLY A 49 -12.61 2.09 16.23
CA GLY A 49 -13.67 1.23 15.70
C GLY A 49 -14.18 1.62 14.31
N MET A 50 -13.63 2.67 13.69
CA MET A 50 -14.02 3.16 12.36
C MET A 50 -13.02 2.73 11.30
N LYS A 51 -13.48 1.93 10.35
CA LYS A 51 -12.67 1.51 9.19
C LYS A 51 -12.51 2.69 8.25
N PHE A 52 -11.28 3.07 7.95
CA PHE A 52 -11.01 4.25 7.12
C PHE A 52 -10.21 3.96 5.86
N GLY A 53 -9.49 2.86 5.78
CA GLY A 53 -8.60 2.61 4.66
C GLY A 53 -8.50 1.15 4.25
N HIS A 54 -8.55 0.92 2.95
CA HIS A 54 -8.32 -0.37 2.29
C HIS A 54 -6.97 -0.30 1.59
N TYR A 55 -6.02 -1.12 2.04
CA TYR A 55 -4.61 -1.08 1.63
C TYR A 55 -4.26 -2.33 0.85
N SER A 56 -4.00 -2.19 -0.44
CA SER A 56 -3.54 -3.27 -1.31
C SER A 56 -2.10 -2.99 -1.75
N SER A 57 -1.19 -3.89 -1.46
CA SER A 57 0.22 -3.72 -1.83
C SER A 57 0.78 -4.94 -2.53
N TRP A 58 1.71 -4.66 -3.47
CA TRP A 58 2.49 -5.64 -4.18
C TRP A 58 3.96 -5.29 -4.04
N THR A 59 4.73 -6.17 -3.43
CA THR A 59 6.17 -5.97 -3.21
C THR A 59 6.95 -7.03 -3.94
N ALA A 60 7.82 -6.59 -4.84
CA ALA A 60 8.63 -7.46 -5.69
C ALA A 60 9.96 -7.82 -5.02
N ARG A 61 10.48 -8.99 -5.36
CA ARG A 61 11.83 -9.42 -4.98
C ARG A 61 12.09 -9.42 -3.47
N VAL A 62 11.08 -9.79 -2.72
CA VAL A 62 11.15 -9.97 -1.26
C VAL A 62 10.63 -11.37 -0.90
N ASP A 63 11.05 -11.86 0.24
CA ASP A 63 10.50 -13.08 0.81
C ASP A 63 9.31 -12.75 1.73
N MET A 64 8.35 -13.67 1.77
CA MET A 64 7.26 -13.56 2.72
C MET A 64 7.80 -13.79 4.13
N PRO A 65 7.42 -12.96 5.13
CA PRO A 65 7.83 -13.19 6.50
C PRO A 65 7.26 -14.53 7.02
N ALA A 66 7.94 -15.12 7.99
CA ALA A 66 7.51 -16.38 8.60
C ALA A 66 6.13 -16.24 9.28
N ASP A 67 5.85 -15.07 9.85
CA ASP A 67 4.55 -14.71 10.42
C ASP A 67 4.06 -13.40 9.81
N PRO A 68 3.09 -13.45 8.87
CA PRO A 68 2.54 -12.25 8.24
C PRO A 68 1.84 -11.29 9.21
N ALA A 69 1.44 -11.75 10.39
CA ALA A 69 0.82 -10.92 11.43
C ALA A 69 1.72 -9.75 11.87
N ILE A 70 3.01 -9.80 11.59
CA ILE A 70 3.92 -8.68 11.85
C ILE A 70 3.44 -7.42 11.13
N PHE A 71 2.78 -7.53 9.98
CA PHE A 71 2.27 -6.39 9.20
C PHE A 71 0.98 -5.77 9.77
N GLU A 72 0.40 -6.33 10.81
CA GLU A 72 -0.70 -5.69 11.54
C GLU A 72 -0.20 -4.51 12.37
N ASN A 73 1.03 -4.58 12.86
CA ASN A 73 1.61 -3.59 13.77
C ASN A 73 2.88 -2.92 13.25
N THR A 74 3.50 -3.45 12.20
CA THR A 74 4.74 -2.92 11.64
C THR A 74 4.50 -2.46 10.20
N PRO A 75 4.84 -1.21 9.85
CA PRO A 75 4.80 -0.76 8.46
C PRO A 75 5.67 -1.66 7.57
N ARG A 76 5.10 -2.11 6.47
CA ARG A 76 5.68 -3.10 5.59
C ARG A 76 7.09 -2.72 5.10
N LEU A 77 7.27 -1.51 4.60
CA LEU A 77 8.58 -1.06 4.12
C LEU A 77 9.59 -0.90 5.25
N SER A 78 9.14 -0.56 6.47
CA SER A 78 10.01 -0.51 7.65
C SER A 78 10.54 -1.88 8.00
N TYR A 79 9.70 -2.91 7.90
CA TYR A 79 10.13 -4.30 8.10
C TYR A 79 11.24 -4.68 7.11
N TYR A 80 11.05 -4.39 5.82
CA TYR A 80 12.04 -4.74 4.80
C TYR A 80 13.30 -3.87 4.86
N ARG A 81 13.21 -2.62 5.31
CA ARG A 81 14.40 -1.79 5.58
C ARG A 81 15.30 -2.41 6.64
N GLN A 82 14.73 -2.99 7.67
CA GLN A 82 15.49 -3.71 8.70
C GLN A 82 16.23 -4.93 8.14
N GLN A 83 15.79 -5.44 7.00
CA GLN A 83 16.42 -6.56 6.29
C GLN A 83 17.33 -6.10 5.14
N GLY A 84 17.67 -4.82 5.08
CA GLY A 84 18.63 -4.28 4.13
C GLY A 84 18.05 -3.71 2.84
N LEU A 85 16.72 -3.63 2.73
CA LEU A 85 16.08 -3.04 1.55
C LEU A 85 16.14 -1.52 1.62
N GLU A 86 16.66 -0.88 0.57
CA GLU A 86 16.77 0.57 0.48
C GLU A 86 15.76 1.12 -0.54
N VAL A 87 14.90 2.02 -0.07
CA VAL A 87 14.01 2.80 -0.94
C VAL A 87 14.66 4.15 -1.21
N SER A 88 14.90 4.46 -2.49
CA SER A 88 15.54 5.71 -2.91
C SER A 88 14.56 6.88 -2.94
N HIS A 89 13.38 6.67 -3.51
CA HIS A 89 12.29 7.65 -3.53
C HIS A 89 10.95 6.96 -3.79
N ALA A 90 9.88 7.73 -3.70
CA ALA A 90 8.54 7.27 -4.07
C ALA A 90 7.83 8.36 -4.88
N THR A 91 7.00 7.92 -5.81
CA THR A 91 6.00 8.78 -6.46
C THR A 91 4.62 8.48 -5.89
N GLN A 92 3.76 9.47 -5.87
CA GLN A 92 2.43 9.36 -5.30
C GLN A 92 1.41 10.10 -6.14
N THR A 93 0.29 9.44 -6.41
CA THR A 93 -0.81 10.00 -7.17
C THR A 93 -2.07 9.96 -6.31
N LEU A 94 -2.77 11.10 -6.24
CA LEU A 94 -4.07 11.21 -5.59
C LEU A 94 -5.16 11.29 -6.65
N SER A 95 -6.26 10.58 -6.42
CA SER A 95 -7.42 10.54 -7.28
C SER A 95 -8.68 10.31 -6.45
N ALA A 96 -9.82 10.25 -7.09
CA ALA A 96 -11.08 9.88 -6.49
C ALA A 96 -11.71 8.74 -7.30
N VAL A 97 -12.26 7.77 -6.60
CA VAL A 97 -12.92 6.60 -7.20
C VAL A 97 -14.22 6.31 -6.45
N SER A 98 -15.09 5.53 -7.07
CA SER A 98 -16.28 4.98 -6.40
C SER A 98 -15.94 3.62 -5.80
N ALA A 99 -16.47 3.33 -4.62
CA ALA A 99 -16.31 2.02 -4.00
C ALA A 99 -17.00 0.94 -4.83
N ASP A 100 -16.26 -0.10 -5.22
CA ASP A 100 -16.87 -1.32 -5.73
C ASP A 100 -17.46 -2.15 -4.57
N ALA A 101 -18.19 -3.22 -4.90
CA ALA A 101 -18.87 -4.02 -3.89
C ALA A 101 -17.90 -4.60 -2.84
N SER A 102 -16.73 -5.06 -3.25
CA SER A 102 -15.74 -5.67 -2.36
C SER A 102 -15.14 -4.66 -1.39
N VAL A 103 -14.73 -3.49 -1.88
CA VAL A 103 -14.17 -2.42 -1.06
C VAL A 103 -15.25 -1.81 -0.15
N ALA A 104 -16.46 -1.63 -0.66
CA ALA A 104 -17.59 -1.13 0.11
C ALA A 104 -17.87 -2.03 1.32
N ASP A 105 -17.89 -3.34 1.11
CA ASP A 105 -18.06 -4.32 2.19
C ASP A 105 -16.92 -4.24 3.21
N ALA A 106 -15.68 -4.16 2.74
CA ALA A 106 -14.50 -4.09 3.60
C ALA A 106 -14.44 -2.81 4.45
N LEU A 107 -14.95 -1.68 3.95
CA LEU A 107 -14.92 -0.38 4.62
C LEU A 107 -16.24 -0.01 5.32
N ASP A 108 -17.24 -0.88 5.30
CA ASP A 108 -18.58 -0.60 5.85
C ASP A 108 -19.22 0.66 5.24
N VAL A 109 -19.09 0.83 3.93
CA VAL A 109 -19.72 1.91 3.16
C VAL A 109 -20.64 1.34 2.10
N ALA A 110 -21.48 2.17 1.52
CA ALA A 110 -22.33 1.77 0.40
C ALA A 110 -21.51 1.60 -0.88
N GLU A 111 -21.88 0.66 -1.73
CA GLU A 111 -21.34 0.56 -3.08
C GLU A 111 -21.58 1.87 -3.84
N GLY A 112 -20.56 2.36 -4.54
CA GLY A 112 -20.59 3.65 -5.22
C GLY A 112 -20.19 4.84 -4.34
N ASN A 113 -19.96 4.64 -3.04
CA ASN A 113 -19.51 5.71 -2.14
C ASN A 113 -18.19 6.30 -2.65
N PRO A 114 -18.05 7.66 -2.70
CA PRO A 114 -16.79 8.27 -3.09
C PRO A 114 -15.66 7.91 -2.13
N LEU A 115 -14.50 7.54 -2.68
CA LEU A 115 -13.30 7.24 -1.93
C LEU A 115 -12.13 8.09 -2.47
N LEU A 116 -11.21 8.46 -1.59
CA LEU A 116 -9.90 8.95 -1.99
C LEU A 116 -9.03 7.76 -2.39
N SER A 117 -8.40 7.86 -3.55
CA SER A 117 -7.45 6.86 -4.03
C SER A 117 -6.04 7.44 -4.00
N LEU A 118 -5.15 6.76 -3.29
CA LEU A 118 -3.75 7.10 -3.26
C LEU A 118 -2.95 5.92 -3.80
N THR A 119 -2.19 6.16 -4.86
CA THR A 119 -1.30 5.16 -5.44
C THR A 119 0.14 5.60 -5.20
N ARG A 120 0.92 4.75 -4.56
CA ARG A 120 2.35 5.00 -4.32
C ARG A 120 3.19 3.94 -5.01
N ARG A 121 4.19 4.41 -5.76
CA ARG A 121 5.24 3.56 -6.34
C ARG A 121 6.54 3.88 -5.64
N SER A 122 7.16 2.87 -5.03
CA SER A 122 8.43 3.02 -4.31
C SER A 122 9.56 2.40 -5.13
N TYR A 123 10.66 3.10 -5.22
CA TYR A 123 11.80 2.77 -6.08
C TYR A 123 13.01 2.39 -5.25
N GLN A 124 13.78 1.42 -5.75
CA GLN A 124 15.11 1.10 -5.24
C GLN A 124 16.16 1.32 -6.33
N LYS A 125 17.37 1.67 -5.92
CA LYS A 125 18.51 1.74 -6.82
C LYS A 125 19.01 0.34 -7.13
N THR A 126 19.32 0.10 -8.40
CA THR A 126 20.04 -1.10 -8.84
C THR A 126 21.54 -0.85 -8.79
N GLY A 127 22.35 -1.92 -8.86
CA GLY A 127 23.81 -1.82 -8.83
C GLY A 127 24.42 -1.00 -9.97
N ALA A 128 23.68 -0.74 -11.04
CA ALA A 128 24.12 0.08 -12.18
C ALA A 128 23.75 1.57 -12.02
N GLY A 129 23.17 1.99 -10.90
CA GLY A 129 22.70 3.36 -10.67
C GLY A 129 21.32 3.64 -11.21
N ASP A 130 20.70 2.71 -11.91
CA ASP A 130 19.31 2.78 -12.35
C ASP A 130 18.37 2.54 -11.18
N GLU A 131 17.13 2.93 -11.36
CA GLU A 131 16.06 2.68 -10.39
C GLU A 131 15.02 1.72 -10.96
N GLN A 132 14.46 0.89 -10.11
CA GLN A 132 13.31 0.07 -10.46
C GLN A 132 12.25 0.10 -9.37
N ILE A 133 11.00 -0.04 -9.77
CA ILE A 133 9.89 -0.09 -8.84
C ILE A 133 9.98 -1.40 -8.05
N LEU A 134 9.99 -1.25 -6.75
CA LEU A 134 10.03 -2.34 -5.80
C LEU A 134 8.64 -2.66 -5.26
N ASP A 135 7.81 -1.64 -5.13
CA ASP A 135 6.56 -1.71 -4.42
C ASP A 135 5.49 -0.84 -5.06
N PHE A 136 4.31 -1.41 -5.17
CA PHE A 136 3.10 -0.74 -5.61
C PHE A 136 2.08 -0.80 -4.47
N LEU A 137 1.62 0.35 -4.00
CA LEU A 137 0.61 0.47 -2.95
C LEU A 137 -0.58 1.25 -3.47
N GLU A 138 -1.76 0.68 -3.34
CA GLU A 138 -3.03 1.40 -3.52
C GLU A 138 -3.73 1.51 -2.17
N VAL A 139 -4.11 2.73 -1.79
CA VAL A 139 -4.89 3.01 -0.59
C VAL A 139 -6.20 3.65 -1.01
N LEU A 140 -7.31 3.02 -0.64
CA LEU A 140 -8.65 3.56 -0.84
C LEU A 140 -9.18 3.98 0.53
N CYS A 141 -9.42 5.27 0.70
CA CYS A 141 -9.81 5.84 1.98
C CYS A 141 -11.23 6.39 1.95
N ASN A 142 -11.97 6.15 3.05
CA ASN A 142 -13.24 6.81 3.27
C ASN A 142 -13.00 8.27 3.68
N PRO A 143 -13.39 9.27 2.85
CA PRO A 143 -13.12 10.68 3.14
C PRO A 143 -13.89 11.20 4.36
N ALA A 144 -14.91 10.49 4.82
CA ALA A 144 -15.61 10.84 6.07
C ALA A 144 -14.73 10.62 7.32
N HIS A 145 -13.72 9.74 7.25
CA HIS A 145 -12.87 9.35 8.36
C HIS A 145 -11.37 9.55 8.11
N PHE A 146 -11.02 10.10 6.95
CA PHE A 146 -9.63 10.29 6.56
C PHE A 146 -9.46 11.59 5.79
N GLN A 147 -8.41 12.35 6.11
CA GLN A 147 -7.99 13.53 5.38
C GLN A 147 -6.51 13.40 4.99
N CYS A 148 -6.20 13.85 3.80
CA CYS A 148 -4.82 14.01 3.36
C CYS A 148 -4.46 15.48 3.39
N SER A 149 -3.45 15.87 4.19
CA SER A 149 -2.95 17.23 4.24
C SER A 149 -1.47 17.26 3.90
N MET A 150 -1.04 18.33 3.28
CA MET A 150 0.35 18.56 2.90
C MET A 150 0.80 19.93 3.39
N ASP A 151 2.01 19.96 3.94
CA ASP A 151 2.69 21.22 4.27
C ASP A 151 3.75 21.47 3.19
N LEU A 152 3.58 22.54 2.45
CA LEU A 152 4.44 22.89 1.32
C LEU A 152 5.28 24.11 1.66
N ILE A 153 6.59 23.96 1.51
CA ILE A 153 7.51 25.10 1.60
C ILE A 153 7.65 25.68 0.20
N LEU A 154 7.31 26.95 0.07
CA LEU A 154 7.41 27.67 -1.20
C LEU A 154 8.70 28.48 -1.21
N ASP A 155 9.43 28.42 -2.32
CA ASP A 155 10.65 29.19 -2.56
C ASP A 155 10.34 30.67 -2.85
#